data_9150159928a89916e9cc48fd8bb2b079
#
_entry.id   9150159928a89916e9cc48fd8bb2b079
#
_cell.length_a   1.000
_cell.length_b   1.000
_cell.length_c   1.000
_cell.angle_alpha   90.00
_cell.angle_beta   90.00
_cell.angle_gamma   90.00
#
_symmetry.space_group_name_H-M   'P 1'
#
loop_
_entity.id
_entity.type
_entity.pdbx_description
1 polymer ?
#
loop_
_entity_poly.entity_id
_entity_poly.type
_entity_poly.pdbx_seq_one_letter_code
_entity_poly.pdbx_strand_id
1 'polypeptide(L)'
;GALTIACAKGNPQGEMVGIDRWGKEYASFNKSLCESNAAAEEVKNTCFLSGNAVLLDFPDESFDAVTSNYVYHNIARADKQALLMETLRVLKKGGVFAIHDLMSPTRYGNMQMFVERLKEQGYEQVELIDTTKGMFMSPKEAKWLMLRGSALIVGKK
;
A
#
# COMPACT_ATOMS: atom_id res chain seq x y z
N GLY A 1 -8.32 -6.50 6.12
CA GLY A 1 -9.26 -5.47 5.60
C GLY A 1 -9.18 -4.11 6.29
N ALA A 2 -8.36 -3.96 7.36
CA ALA A 2 -8.35 -2.73 8.18
C ALA A 2 -8.10 -1.44 7.36
N LEU A 3 -7.10 -1.44 6.48
CA LEU A 3 -6.82 -0.25 5.66
C LEU A 3 -7.98 0.07 4.70
N THR A 4 -8.55 -0.93 4.05
CA THR A 4 -9.72 -0.76 3.15
C THR A 4 -10.90 -0.16 3.90
N ILE A 5 -11.20 -0.65 5.10
CA ILE A 5 -12.28 -0.13 5.96
C ILE A 5 -11.99 1.31 6.39
N ALA A 6 -10.75 1.60 6.79
CA ALA A 6 -10.35 2.96 7.18
C ALA A 6 -10.49 3.95 6.00
N CYS A 7 -10.07 3.56 4.80
CA CYS A 7 -10.26 4.36 3.58
C CYS A 7 -11.74 4.59 3.28
N ALA A 8 -12.58 3.55 3.41
CA ALA A 8 -14.01 3.65 3.17
C ALA A 8 -14.72 4.60 4.15
N LYS A 9 -14.33 4.60 5.42
CA LYS A 9 -14.81 5.56 6.43
C LYS A 9 -14.37 6.99 6.10
N GLY A 10 -13.12 7.15 5.63
CA GLY A 10 -12.57 8.46 5.26
C GLY A 10 -13.18 9.05 3.98
N ASN A 11 -13.72 8.21 3.11
CA ASN A 11 -14.39 8.63 1.87
C ASN A 11 -15.69 7.83 1.65
N PRO A 12 -16.79 8.21 2.32
CA PRO A 12 -18.07 7.49 2.22
C PRO A 12 -18.71 7.49 0.83
N GLN A 13 -18.29 8.37 -0.08
CA GLN A 13 -18.80 8.46 -1.45
C GLN A 13 -17.99 7.63 -2.44
N GLY A 14 -16.80 7.17 -2.06
CA GLY A 14 -15.94 6.33 -2.88
C GLY A 14 -16.20 4.86 -2.66
N GLU A 15 -15.86 4.03 -3.64
CA GLU A 15 -15.84 2.57 -3.50
C GLU A 15 -14.41 2.08 -3.24
N MET A 16 -14.21 1.24 -2.23
CA MET A 16 -12.91 0.73 -1.83
C MET A 16 -12.76 -0.74 -2.17
N VAL A 17 -11.72 -1.05 -2.93
CA VAL A 17 -11.37 -2.42 -3.27
C VAL A 17 -10.15 -2.85 -2.45
N GLY A 18 -10.33 -3.82 -1.58
CA GLY A 18 -9.25 -4.48 -0.84
C GLY A 18 -8.82 -5.76 -1.53
N ILE A 19 -7.51 -5.91 -1.77
CA ILE A 19 -6.95 -7.08 -2.45
C ILE A 19 -6.02 -7.82 -1.50
N ASP A 20 -6.19 -9.13 -1.40
CA ASP A 20 -5.27 -10.02 -0.71
C ASP A 20 -5.28 -11.38 -1.42
N ARG A 21 -4.19 -12.13 -1.33
CA ARG A 21 -4.18 -13.51 -1.87
C ARG A 21 -4.77 -14.54 -0.90
N TRP A 22 -4.95 -14.16 0.37
CA TRP A 22 -5.41 -15.04 1.46
C TRP A 22 -4.72 -16.40 1.47
N GLY A 23 -3.38 -16.37 1.46
CA GLY A 23 -2.57 -17.59 1.45
C GLY A 23 -2.80 -18.44 2.70
N LYS A 24 -2.55 -19.74 2.58
CA LYS A 24 -2.73 -20.72 3.68
C LYS A 24 -1.92 -20.37 4.93
N GLU A 25 -0.82 -19.64 4.78
CA GLU A 25 0.02 -19.13 5.87
C GLU A 25 -0.69 -18.13 6.78
N TYR A 26 -1.79 -17.55 6.31
CA TYR A 26 -2.64 -16.60 7.05
C TYR A 26 -4.06 -17.14 7.23
N ALA A 27 -4.21 -18.43 7.55
CA ALA A 27 -5.50 -19.14 7.62
C ALA A 27 -6.53 -18.45 8.55
N SER A 28 -6.07 -17.68 9.56
CA SER A 28 -6.92 -16.88 10.45
C SER A 28 -7.44 -15.59 9.80
N PHE A 29 -6.86 -15.18 8.65
CA PHE A 29 -7.23 -13.96 7.93
C PHE A 29 -7.73 -14.34 6.54
N ASN A 30 -9.01 -14.14 6.32
CA ASN A 30 -9.67 -14.50 5.07
C ASN A 30 -10.65 -13.41 4.63
N LYS A 31 -11.19 -13.56 3.42
CA LYS A 31 -12.17 -12.64 2.85
C LYS A 31 -13.37 -12.43 3.76
N SER A 32 -13.94 -13.52 4.27
CA SER A 32 -15.13 -13.50 5.13
C SER A 32 -14.90 -12.69 6.41
N LEU A 33 -13.70 -12.78 7.01
CA LEU A 33 -13.34 -11.94 8.17
C LEU A 33 -13.28 -10.45 7.80
N CYS A 34 -12.75 -10.12 6.63
CA CYS A 34 -12.73 -8.72 6.16
C CYS A 34 -14.14 -8.18 5.96
N GLU A 35 -15.02 -8.98 5.35
CA GLU A 35 -16.44 -8.64 5.16
C GLU A 35 -17.19 -8.49 6.49
N SER A 36 -16.96 -9.41 7.43
CA SER A 36 -17.55 -9.35 8.78
C SER A 36 -17.10 -8.11 9.55
N ASN A 37 -15.80 -7.75 9.45
CA ASN A 37 -15.29 -6.54 10.09
C ASN A 37 -15.87 -5.27 9.46
N ALA A 38 -16.02 -5.21 8.13
CA ALA A 38 -16.65 -4.08 7.46
C ALA A 38 -18.12 -3.92 7.90
N ALA A 39 -18.86 -5.04 8.00
CA ALA A 39 -20.25 -5.05 8.48
C ALA A 39 -20.34 -4.60 9.95
N ALA A 40 -19.45 -5.08 10.83
CA ALA A 40 -19.40 -4.69 12.24
C ALA A 40 -19.10 -3.19 12.43
N GLU A 41 -18.37 -2.58 11.50
CA GLU A 41 -18.06 -1.17 11.48
C GLU A 41 -19.05 -0.34 10.63
N GLU A 42 -20.15 -0.95 10.20
CA GLU A 42 -21.24 -0.35 9.40
C GLU A 42 -20.77 0.26 8.06
N VAL A 43 -19.65 -0.26 7.51
CA VAL A 43 -19.08 0.20 6.24
C VAL A 43 -19.66 -0.64 5.09
N LYS A 44 -20.25 0.01 4.09
CA LYS A 44 -20.97 -0.63 2.97
C LYS A 44 -20.30 -0.45 1.62
N ASN A 45 -19.34 0.45 1.51
CA ASN A 45 -18.65 0.83 0.27
C ASN A 45 -17.29 0.12 0.13
N THR A 46 -17.23 -1.15 0.53
CA THR A 46 -16.03 -2.00 0.40
C THR A 46 -16.30 -3.24 -0.40
N CYS A 47 -15.35 -3.65 -1.22
CA CYS A 47 -15.29 -4.92 -1.92
C CYS A 47 -13.96 -5.60 -1.63
N PHE A 48 -13.95 -6.88 -1.28
CA PHE A 48 -12.74 -7.65 -1.02
C PHE A 48 -12.56 -8.72 -2.08
N LEU A 49 -11.42 -8.67 -2.80
CA LEU A 49 -11.11 -9.56 -3.93
C LEU A 49 -9.82 -10.34 -3.67
N SER A 50 -9.81 -11.60 -4.10
CA SER A 50 -8.56 -12.35 -4.18
C SER A 50 -7.70 -11.80 -5.31
N GLY A 51 -6.41 -11.58 -5.04
CA GLY A 51 -5.49 -11.05 -6.03
C GLY A 51 -4.03 -11.20 -5.62
N ASN A 52 -3.15 -10.93 -6.57
CA ASN A 52 -1.71 -11.02 -6.38
C ASN A 52 -1.07 -9.66 -6.69
N ALA A 53 -0.39 -9.08 -5.70
CA ALA A 53 0.27 -7.79 -5.86
C ALA A 53 1.46 -7.79 -6.86
N VAL A 54 1.94 -8.98 -7.27
CA VAL A 54 2.97 -9.10 -8.31
C VAL A 54 2.40 -8.80 -9.70
N LEU A 55 1.13 -9.14 -9.91
CA LEU A 55 0.38 -8.85 -11.13
C LEU A 55 -1.08 -8.63 -10.75
N LEU A 56 -1.51 -7.38 -10.80
CA LEU A 56 -2.87 -6.98 -10.45
C LEU A 56 -3.80 -7.23 -11.63
N ASP A 57 -4.89 -7.97 -11.41
CA ASP A 57 -5.90 -8.28 -12.42
C ASP A 57 -6.87 -7.09 -12.62
N PHE A 58 -6.29 -5.94 -12.95
CA PHE A 58 -7.03 -4.72 -13.29
C PHE A 58 -6.38 -4.06 -14.51
N PRO A 59 -7.18 -3.41 -15.37
CA PRO A 59 -6.64 -2.58 -16.44
C PRO A 59 -5.76 -1.44 -15.90
N ASP A 60 -4.93 -0.89 -16.77
CA ASP A 60 -4.21 0.35 -16.48
C ASP A 60 -5.21 1.46 -16.13
N GLU A 61 -4.81 2.35 -15.24
CA GLU A 61 -5.58 3.55 -14.91
C GLU A 61 -7.03 3.26 -14.43
N SER A 62 -7.22 2.22 -13.60
CA SER A 62 -8.53 1.81 -13.07
C SER A 62 -8.96 2.58 -11.82
N PHE A 63 -8.00 3.05 -11.01
CA PHE A 63 -8.28 3.61 -9.68
C PHE A 63 -7.86 5.08 -9.56
N ASP A 64 -8.65 5.85 -8.83
CA ASP A 64 -8.36 7.26 -8.53
C ASP A 64 -7.34 7.42 -7.40
N ALA A 65 -7.23 6.41 -6.53
CA ALA A 65 -6.24 6.35 -5.47
C ALA A 65 -5.80 4.92 -5.21
N VAL A 66 -4.54 4.72 -4.80
CA VAL A 66 -4.01 3.43 -4.37
C VAL A 66 -3.24 3.56 -3.06
N THR A 67 -3.45 2.60 -2.16
CA THR A 67 -2.78 2.57 -0.86
C THR A 67 -2.28 1.17 -0.54
N SER A 68 -1.18 1.10 0.23
CA SER A 68 -0.68 -0.15 0.80
C SER A 68 0.01 0.12 2.13
N ASN A 69 -0.09 -0.82 3.07
CA ASN A 69 0.55 -0.68 4.37
C ASN A 69 1.15 -2.01 4.83
N TYR A 70 2.47 -2.08 4.93
CA TYR A 70 3.24 -3.24 5.37
C TYR A 70 2.93 -4.55 4.63
N VAL A 71 2.84 -4.50 3.29
CA VAL A 71 2.52 -5.66 2.45
C VAL A 71 3.73 -6.18 1.70
N TYR A 72 4.40 -5.33 0.93
CA TYR A 72 5.35 -5.76 -0.09
C TYR A 72 6.64 -6.36 0.47
N HIS A 73 7.10 -5.93 1.66
CA HIS A 73 8.27 -6.52 2.29
C HIS A 73 8.13 -8.03 2.53
N ASN A 74 6.88 -8.54 2.65
CA ASN A 74 6.58 -9.96 2.87
C ASN A 74 6.57 -10.78 1.56
N ILE A 75 6.55 -10.15 0.39
CA ILE A 75 6.54 -10.87 -0.90
C ILE A 75 7.96 -11.31 -1.22
N ALA A 76 8.28 -12.57 -0.93
CA ALA A 76 9.61 -13.12 -1.14
C ALA A 76 10.00 -13.11 -2.63
N ARG A 77 11.30 -12.91 -2.91
CA ARG A 77 11.92 -12.97 -4.24
C ARG A 77 11.38 -11.97 -5.29
N ALA A 78 10.46 -11.09 -4.93
CA ALA A 78 9.96 -10.05 -5.83
C ALA A 78 10.81 -8.78 -5.71
N ASP A 79 11.07 -8.15 -6.85
CA ASP A 79 11.61 -6.79 -6.90
C ASP A 79 10.57 -5.81 -6.35
N LYS A 80 10.93 -5.10 -5.28
CA LYS A 80 9.99 -4.22 -4.58
C LYS A 80 9.66 -2.97 -5.39
N GLN A 81 10.61 -2.46 -6.17
CA GLN A 81 10.33 -1.33 -7.06
C GLN A 81 9.41 -1.74 -8.22
N ALA A 82 9.55 -2.98 -8.73
CA ALA A 82 8.61 -3.51 -9.71
C ALA A 82 7.19 -3.65 -9.15
N LEU A 83 7.03 -4.08 -7.87
CA LEU A 83 5.73 -4.12 -7.20
C LEU A 83 5.11 -2.71 -7.06
N LEU A 84 5.93 -1.70 -6.74
CA LEU A 84 5.47 -0.32 -6.71
C LEU A 84 5.00 0.13 -8.10
N MET A 85 5.75 -0.15 -9.15
CA MET A 85 5.36 0.21 -10.52
C MET A 85 4.08 -0.49 -10.96
N GLU A 86 3.88 -1.77 -10.61
CA GLU A 86 2.65 -2.49 -10.88
C GLU A 86 1.44 -1.85 -10.16
N THR A 87 1.62 -1.43 -8.93
CA THR A 87 0.59 -0.69 -8.18
C THR A 87 0.30 0.67 -8.84
N LEU A 88 1.32 1.37 -9.31
CA LEU A 88 1.16 2.65 -10.01
C LEU A 88 0.60 2.50 -11.44
N ARG A 89 0.71 1.32 -12.05
CA ARG A 89 0.11 1.03 -13.35
C ARG A 89 -1.41 1.19 -13.30
N VAL A 90 -2.05 0.64 -12.27
CA VAL A 90 -3.50 0.68 -12.12
C VAL A 90 -4.03 2.03 -11.61
N LEU A 91 -3.16 2.95 -11.20
CA LEU A 91 -3.52 4.31 -10.80
C LEU A 91 -3.75 5.18 -12.04
N LYS A 92 -4.86 5.89 -12.09
CA LYS A 92 -5.18 6.88 -13.13
C LYS A 92 -4.19 8.04 -13.14
N LYS A 93 -4.05 8.71 -14.28
CA LYS A 93 -3.40 10.03 -14.34
C LYS A 93 -4.17 11.03 -13.47
N GLY A 94 -3.43 11.82 -12.69
CA GLY A 94 -4.00 12.70 -11.68
C GLY A 94 -4.41 12.01 -10.38
N GLY A 95 -4.34 10.68 -10.33
CA GLY A 95 -4.61 9.90 -9.12
C GLY A 95 -3.49 9.99 -8.09
N VAL A 96 -3.81 9.70 -6.83
CA VAL A 96 -2.89 9.82 -5.70
C VAL A 96 -2.52 8.45 -5.14
N PHE A 97 -1.31 8.36 -4.58
CA PHE A 97 -0.86 7.12 -3.94
C PHE A 97 -0.22 7.38 -2.58
N ALA A 98 -0.37 6.40 -1.69
CA ALA A 98 0.28 6.37 -0.38
C ALA A 98 0.66 4.93 -0.03
N ILE A 99 1.95 4.62 -0.04
CA ILE A 99 2.46 3.27 0.21
C ILE A 99 3.45 3.31 1.36
N HIS A 100 3.13 2.65 2.45
CA HIS A 100 3.93 2.57 3.66
C HIS A 100 4.48 1.16 3.83
N ASP A 101 5.81 1.03 3.95
CA ASP A 101 6.45 -0.28 4.11
C ASP A 101 7.85 -0.18 4.74
N LEU A 102 8.49 -1.33 4.99
CA LEU A 102 9.89 -1.46 5.41
C LEU A 102 10.82 -1.25 4.22
N MET A 103 11.01 0.01 3.82
CA MET A 103 11.73 0.42 2.61
C MET A 103 13.24 0.54 2.81
N SER A 104 13.85 -0.41 3.54
CA SER A 104 15.30 -0.43 3.69
C SER A 104 16.03 -0.64 2.36
N PRO A 105 17.25 -0.10 2.17
CA PRO A 105 18.01 -0.28 0.93
C PRO A 105 18.25 -1.74 0.54
N THR A 106 18.37 -2.64 1.53
CA THR A 106 18.54 -4.08 1.28
C THR A 106 17.29 -4.76 0.70
N ARG A 107 16.10 -4.19 0.90
CA ARG A 107 14.84 -4.73 0.40
C ARG A 107 14.35 -4.03 -0.86
N TYR A 108 14.45 -2.71 -0.90
CA TYR A 108 13.87 -1.86 -1.94
C TYR A 108 14.92 -1.23 -2.87
N GLY A 109 16.23 -1.41 -2.59
CA GLY A 109 17.27 -0.69 -3.29
C GLY A 109 17.27 0.81 -2.95
N ASN A 110 17.73 1.63 -3.87
CA ASN A 110 17.80 3.07 -3.67
C ASN A 110 16.44 3.74 -3.96
N MET A 111 15.66 3.97 -2.91
CA MET A 111 14.34 4.58 -3.01
C MET A 111 14.40 6.08 -3.34
N GLN A 112 15.50 6.76 -3.05
CA GLN A 112 15.66 8.16 -3.47
C GLN A 112 15.77 8.27 -5.00
N MET A 113 16.56 7.40 -5.61
CA MET A 113 16.64 7.31 -7.08
C MET A 113 15.29 6.88 -7.70
N PHE A 114 14.53 6.04 -7.01
CA PHE A 114 13.19 5.66 -7.45
C PHE A 114 12.24 6.87 -7.48
N VAL A 115 12.27 7.71 -6.44
CA VAL A 115 11.49 8.96 -6.38
C VAL A 115 11.87 9.90 -7.54
N GLU A 116 13.17 10.10 -7.79
CA GLU A 116 13.62 10.96 -8.91
C GLU A 116 13.14 10.40 -10.26
N ARG A 117 13.23 9.08 -10.45
CA ARG A 117 12.70 8.44 -11.67
C ARG A 117 11.19 8.65 -11.85
N LEU A 118 10.40 8.60 -10.78
CA LEU A 118 8.97 8.90 -10.87
C LEU A 118 8.73 10.35 -11.29
N LYS A 119 9.48 11.30 -10.73
CA LYS A 119 9.38 12.73 -11.12
C LYS A 119 9.75 12.94 -12.60
N GLU A 120 10.80 12.27 -13.08
CA GLU A 120 11.20 12.29 -14.49
C GLU A 120 10.09 11.71 -15.42
N GLN A 121 9.30 10.78 -14.92
CA GLN A 121 8.13 10.21 -15.61
C GLN A 121 6.88 11.08 -15.52
N GLY A 122 6.95 12.25 -14.88
CA GLY A 122 5.87 13.21 -14.78
C GLY A 122 4.98 13.06 -13.55
N TYR A 123 5.36 12.22 -12.58
CA TYR A 123 4.64 12.16 -11.30
C TYR A 123 4.90 13.44 -10.48
N GLU A 124 3.85 13.96 -9.87
CA GLU A 124 3.87 15.20 -9.10
C GLU A 124 3.93 14.92 -7.59
N GLN A 125 4.52 15.85 -6.82
CA GLN A 125 4.52 15.84 -5.35
C GLN A 125 5.03 14.52 -4.76
N VAL A 126 6.00 13.85 -5.44
CA VAL A 126 6.53 12.59 -4.95
C VAL A 126 7.50 12.83 -3.80
N GLU A 127 7.17 12.27 -2.64
CA GLU A 127 7.97 12.35 -1.42
C GLU A 127 8.20 10.97 -0.81
N LEU A 128 9.40 10.76 -0.25
CA LEU A 128 9.73 9.61 0.58
C LEU A 128 9.96 10.09 2.01
N ILE A 129 9.08 9.69 2.91
CA ILE A 129 9.01 10.18 4.28
C ILE A 129 9.45 9.07 5.24
N ASP A 130 10.49 9.30 6.02
CA ASP A 130 10.89 8.39 7.11
C ASP A 130 9.90 8.50 8.27
N THR A 131 9.09 7.47 8.46
CA THR A 131 8.04 7.45 9.48
C THR A 131 8.53 7.07 10.88
N THR A 132 9.84 6.75 11.02
CA THR A 132 10.47 6.38 12.29
C THR A 132 11.05 7.57 13.05
N LYS A 133 10.90 8.79 12.53
CA LYS A 133 11.43 10.03 13.13
C LYS A 133 10.35 10.89 13.79
N GLY A 134 9.37 10.26 14.40
CA GLY A 134 8.34 10.95 15.18
C GLY A 134 6.99 11.14 14.46
N MET A 135 6.88 10.80 13.17
CA MET A 135 5.60 10.89 12.47
C MET A 135 4.59 9.84 12.98
N PHE A 136 4.96 8.55 12.95
CA PHE A 136 4.09 7.46 13.44
C PHE A 136 4.69 6.74 14.64
N MET A 137 5.99 6.79 14.79
CA MET A 137 6.72 6.17 15.90
C MET A 137 8.05 6.89 16.16
N SER A 138 8.56 6.77 17.38
CA SER A 138 9.91 7.21 17.71
C SER A 138 10.96 6.21 17.21
N PRO A 139 12.25 6.62 17.06
CA PRO A 139 13.33 5.71 16.71
C PRO A 139 13.51 4.53 17.70
N LYS A 140 13.15 4.72 18.98
CA LYS A 140 13.20 3.68 20.01
C LYS A 140 12.11 2.62 19.78
N GLU A 141 10.89 3.05 19.49
CA GLU A 141 9.77 2.16 19.15
C GLU A 141 10.04 1.42 17.85
N ALA A 142 10.53 2.09 16.82
CA ALA A 142 10.90 1.46 15.56
C ALA A 142 11.95 0.37 15.73
N LYS A 143 12.91 0.58 16.66
CA LYS A 143 13.90 -0.44 17.02
C LYS A 143 13.26 -1.63 17.75
N TRP A 144 12.46 -1.35 18.77
CA TRP A 144 11.84 -2.37 19.61
C TRP A 144 10.82 -3.23 18.85
N LEU A 145 10.03 -2.61 17.99
CA LEU A 145 9.01 -3.25 17.15
C LEU A 145 9.58 -3.88 15.86
N MET A 146 10.91 -3.82 15.65
CA MET A 146 11.57 -4.27 14.41
C MET A 146 11.08 -3.56 13.13
N LEU A 147 10.60 -2.32 13.25
CA LEU A 147 10.07 -1.50 12.16
C LEU A 147 11.09 -0.48 11.62
N ARG A 148 12.39 -0.71 11.84
CA ARG A 148 13.45 0.14 11.27
C ARG A 148 13.38 0.15 9.74
N GLY A 149 13.52 1.32 9.15
CA GLY A 149 13.43 1.53 7.72
C GLY A 149 11.99 1.65 7.22
N SER A 150 11.02 1.80 8.14
CA SER A 150 9.66 2.18 7.75
C SER A 150 9.66 3.53 7.09
N ALA A 151 9.12 3.59 5.88
CA ALA A 151 8.97 4.81 5.12
C ALA A 151 7.64 4.82 4.38
N LEU A 152 7.11 6.01 4.17
CA LEU A 152 5.91 6.26 3.39
C LEU A 152 6.32 6.96 2.10
N ILE A 153 6.00 6.37 0.95
CA ILE A 153 6.07 7.07 -0.33
C ILE A 153 4.66 7.56 -0.70
N VAL A 154 4.56 8.84 -1.00
CA VAL A 154 3.34 9.50 -1.44
C VAL A 154 3.58 10.25 -2.73
N GLY A 155 2.52 10.52 -3.49
CA GLY A 155 2.60 11.34 -4.69
C GLY A 155 1.31 11.32 -5.50
N LYS A 156 1.39 11.96 -6.67
CA LYS A 156 0.33 12.04 -7.66
C LYS A 156 0.87 11.63 -9.03
N LYS A 157 0.15 10.76 -9.76
CA LYS A 157 0.54 10.30 -11.10
C LYS A 157 0.16 11.32 -12.16
#